data_9386d9c8373de85688749e8debc7a758
#
_entry.id   9386d9c8373de85688749e8debc7a758
#
_cell.length_a   1.000
_cell.length_b   1.000
_cell.length_c   1.000
_cell.angle_alpha   90.00
_cell.angle_beta   90.00
_cell.angle_gamma   90.00
#
_symmetry.space_group_name_H-M   'P 1'
#
loop_
_entity.id
_entity.type
_entity.pdbx_description
1 polymer ?
#
loop_
_entity_poly.entity_id
_entity_poly.type
_entity_poly.pdbx_seq_one_letter_code
_entity_poly.pdbx_strand_id
1 'polypeptide(L)'
;MLFRSSFLPEIFRSAGTKTSDAFFQSVLVSLINLVFTLFALWLVDKAGRKTLVLAGSSLQFVAFLLVGWFYHIHGSGLAVLILVMAFVAGHAFGNGVACWVIISEIYPTKVRGRGMSIAITALWVVGYLGNQLFPLMQKHLGSDGTFWCFSGGALLTIIFVAWLIPETKGRSLEEITKFWTEDKPATT
;
A
#
# COMPACT_ATOMS: atom_id res chain seq x y z
N MET A 1 4.03 -2.97 -6.86
CA MET A 1 3.20 -3.64 -7.88
C MET A 1 3.72 -5.04 -8.21
N LEU A 2 5.02 -5.25 -8.40
CA LEU A 2 5.66 -6.55 -8.68
C LEU A 2 5.44 -7.60 -7.57
N PHE A 3 5.52 -7.22 -6.29
CA PHE A 3 5.31 -8.12 -5.15
C PHE A 3 3.99 -8.91 -5.24
N ARG A 4 2.92 -8.25 -5.63
CA ARG A 4 1.58 -8.83 -5.68
C ARG A 4 1.42 -9.88 -6.77
N SER A 5 1.91 -9.59 -7.99
CA SER A 5 1.74 -10.50 -9.13
C SER A 5 2.60 -11.75 -9.04
N SER A 6 3.76 -11.67 -8.39
CA SER A 6 4.71 -12.78 -8.29
C SER A 6 4.31 -13.83 -7.26
N PHE A 7 3.70 -13.42 -6.15
CA PHE A 7 3.44 -14.33 -5.01
C PHE A 7 1.97 -14.71 -4.80
N LEU A 8 1.02 -14.07 -5.52
CA LEU A 8 -0.41 -14.41 -5.40
C LEU A 8 -0.69 -15.90 -5.60
N PRO A 9 -0.19 -16.58 -6.67
CA PRO A 9 -0.45 -18.00 -6.84
C PRO A 9 0.14 -18.84 -5.70
N GLU A 10 1.26 -18.41 -5.11
CA GLU A 10 1.92 -19.11 -4.03
C GLU A 10 1.18 -18.95 -2.69
N ILE A 11 0.64 -17.76 -2.42
CA ILE A 11 -0.24 -17.51 -1.28
C ILE A 11 -1.48 -18.41 -1.35
N PHE A 12 -2.10 -18.54 -2.53
CA PHE A 12 -3.28 -19.39 -2.68
C PHE A 12 -2.97 -20.88 -2.63
N ARG A 13 -1.81 -21.31 -3.15
CA ARG A 13 -1.35 -22.70 -3.02
C ARG A 13 -1.10 -23.07 -1.55
N SER A 14 -0.49 -22.19 -0.77
CA SER A 14 -0.27 -22.41 0.66
C SER A 14 -1.58 -22.44 1.47
N ALA A 15 -2.64 -21.80 0.94
CA ALA A 15 -4.00 -21.88 1.50
C ALA A 15 -4.79 -23.15 1.05
N GLY A 16 -4.13 -24.13 0.36
CA GLY A 16 -4.71 -25.41 0.01
C GLY A 16 -5.52 -25.47 -1.28
N THR A 17 -5.37 -24.51 -2.20
CA THR A 17 -6.09 -24.48 -3.48
C THR A 17 -5.32 -25.22 -4.60
N LYS A 18 -6.06 -25.80 -5.56
CA LYS A 18 -5.47 -26.43 -6.77
C LYS A 18 -4.84 -25.37 -7.67
N THR A 19 -3.88 -25.78 -8.52
CA THR A 19 -3.13 -24.84 -9.40
C THR A 19 -4.04 -24.10 -10.39
N SER A 20 -5.07 -24.73 -10.94
CA SER A 20 -6.07 -24.10 -11.81
C SER A 20 -6.85 -23.01 -11.10
N ASP A 21 -7.22 -23.28 -9.84
CA ASP A 21 -8.00 -22.35 -9.04
C ASP A 21 -7.15 -21.16 -8.59
N ALA A 22 -5.86 -21.36 -8.30
CA ALA A 22 -4.91 -20.30 -7.98
C ALA A 22 -4.72 -19.31 -9.14
N PHE A 23 -4.71 -19.79 -10.39
CA PHE A 23 -4.65 -18.92 -11.57
C PHE A 23 -5.93 -18.08 -11.70
N PHE A 24 -7.11 -18.71 -11.61
CA PHE A 24 -8.40 -18.01 -11.64
C PHE A 24 -8.52 -16.97 -10.52
N GLN A 25 -8.11 -17.30 -9.31
CA GLN A 25 -8.08 -16.37 -8.18
C GLN A 25 -7.17 -15.18 -8.44
N SER A 26 -6.01 -15.38 -9.09
CA SER A 26 -5.10 -14.30 -9.49
C SER A 26 -5.72 -13.35 -10.52
N VAL A 27 -6.53 -13.87 -11.44
CA VAL A 27 -7.30 -13.07 -12.41
C VAL A 27 -8.36 -12.23 -11.68
N LEU A 28 -9.12 -12.81 -10.76
CA LEU A 28 -10.11 -12.10 -9.95
C LEU A 28 -9.47 -10.96 -9.16
N VAL A 29 -8.34 -11.21 -8.50
CA VAL A 29 -7.60 -10.19 -7.75
C VAL A 29 -7.14 -9.05 -8.67
N SER A 30 -6.69 -9.37 -9.89
CA SER A 30 -6.28 -8.36 -10.88
C SER A 30 -7.47 -7.52 -11.36
N LEU A 31 -8.63 -8.12 -11.54
CA LEU A 31 -9.87 -7.43 -11.90
C LEU A 31 -10.31 -6.47 -10.80
N ILE A 32 -10.31 -6.92 -9.54
CA ILE A 32 -10.60 -6.07 -8.39
C ILE A 32 -9.64 -4.88 -8.33
N ASN A 33 -8.34 -5.13 -8.53
CA ASN A 33 -7.38 -4.04 -8.60
C ASN A 33 -7.72 -3.00 -9.67
N LEU A 34 -8.08 -3.44 -10.87
CA LEU A 34 -8.46 -2.55 -11.97
C LEU A 34 -9.68 -1.69 -11.58
N VAL A 35 -10.74 -2.32 -11.10
CA VAL A 35 -11.99 -1.64 -10.71
C VAL A 35 -11.72 -0.61 -9.61
N PHE A 36 -11.01 -0.99 -8.55
CA PHE A 36 -10.72 -0.07 -7.44
C PHE A 36 -9.72 1.02 -7.82
N THR A 37 -8.82 0.79 -8.78
CA THR A 37 -7.94 1.83 -9.33
C THR A 37 -8.74 2.87 -10.10
N LEU A 38 -9.68 2.45 -10.95
CA LEU A 38 -10.56 3.37 -11.68
C LEU A 38 -11.45 4.18 -10.71
N PHE A 39 -11.99 3.53 -9.69
CA PHE A 39 -12.76 4.19 -8.66
C PHE A 39 -11.91 5.20 -7.85
N ALA A 40 -10.67 4.86 -7.56
CA ALA A 40 -9.72 5.75 -6.86
C ALA A 40 -9.40 7.00 -7.68
N LEU A 41 -9.22 6.88 -9.00
CA LEU A 41 -9.01 8.02 -9.89
C LEU A 41 -10.16 9.02 -9.83
N TRP A 42 -11.40 8.54 -9.77
CA TRP A 42 -12.56 9.41 -9.61
C TRP A 42 -12.65 10.03 -8.21
N LEU A 43 -12.23 9.31 -7.17
CA LEU A 43 -12.40 9.72 -5.78
C LEU A 43 -11.24 10.61 -5.27
N VAL A 44 -10.04 10.53 -5.87
CA VAL A 44 -8.83 11.22 -5.38
C VAL A 44 -9.02 12.74 -5.30
N ASP A 45 -9.76 13.32 -6.24
CA ASP A 45 -10.06 14.76 -6.24
C ASP A 45 -11.23 15.13 -5.29
N LYS A 46 -12.09 14.17 -4.98
CA LYS A 46 -13.26 14.40 -4.13
C LYS A 46 -12.97 14.20 -2.64
N ALA A 47 -12.31 13.10 -2.28
CA ALA A 47 -12.05 12.74 -0.88
C ALA A 47 -10.74 13.34 -0.32
N GLY A 48 -9.81 13.69 -1.19
CA GLY A 48 -8.47 14.15 -0.78
C GLY A 48 -7.46 13.00 -0.74
N ARG A 49 -6.19 13.35 -1.00
CA ARG A 49 -5.10 12.39 -1.16
C ARG A 49 -4.75 11.71 0.15
N LYS A 50 -4.59 12.50 1.22
CA LYS A 50 -4.29 11.99 2.57
C LYS A 50 -5.37 11.05 3.09
N THR A 51 -6.63 11.42 2.93
CA THR A 51 -7.78 10.63 3.35
C THR A 51 -7.83 9.26 2.64
N LEU A 52 -7.55 9.23 1.33
CA LEU A 52 -7.51 7.97 0.59
C LEU A 52 -6.39 7.05 1.06
N VAL A 53 -5.19 7.59 1.27
CA VAL A 53 -4.06 6.80 1.77
C VAL A 53 -4.36 6.24 3.16
N LEU A 54 -4.92 7.04 4.06
CA LEU A 54 -5.30 6.59 5.40
C LEU A 54 -6.37 5.48 5.35
N ALA A 55 -7.44 5.67 4.57
CA ALA A 55 -8.49 4.68 4.43
C ALA A 55 -7.96 3.36 3.80
N GLY A 56 -7.18 3.45 2.73
CA GLY A 56 -6.58 2.29 2.08
C GLY A 56 -5.58 1.55 2.98
N SER A 57 -4.72 2.29 3.68
CA SER A 57 -3.76 1.69 4.63
C SER A 57 -4.45 1.07 5.84
N SER A 58 -5.56 1.65 6.32
CA SER A 58 -6.36 1.05 7.40
C SER A 58 -7.00 -0.26 6.97
N LEU A 59 -7.55 -0.32 5.75
CA LEU A 59 -8.08 -1.56 5.19
C LEU A 59 -6.98 -2.61 5.01
N GLN A 60 -5.79 -2.21 4.55
CA GLN A 60 -4.63 -3.11 4.44
C GLN A 60 -4.18 -3.64 5.80
N PHE A 61 -4.11 -2.79 6.81
CA PHE A 61 -3.75 -3.17 8.17
C PHE A 61 -4.67 -4.27 8.70
N VAL A 62 -5.98 -4.06 8.62
CA VAL A 62 -6.99 -5.04 9.07
C VAL A 62 -6.91 -6.32 8.24
N ALA A 63 -6.79 -6.21 6.92
CA ALA A 63 -6.70 -7.35 6.03
C ALA A 63 -5.47 -8.23 6.35
N PHE A 64 -4.28 -7.63 6.49
CA PHE A 64 -3.08 -8.38 6.85
C PHE A 64 -3.15 -9.03 8.23
N LEU A 65 -3.72 -8.33 9.21
CA LEU A 65 -3.90 -8.86 10.55
C LEU A 65 -4.81 -10.09 10.54
N LEU A 66 -5.91 -10.03 9.81
CA LEU A 66 -6.85 -11.12 9.65
C LEU A 66 -6.28 -12.28 8.81
N VAL A 67 -5.54 -11.99 7.73
CA VAL A 67 -4.85 -13.03 6.95
C VAL A 67 -3.88 -13.80 7.84
N GLY A 68 -3.05 -13.12 8.62
CA GLY A 68 -2.15 -13.77 9.59
C GLY A 68 -2.92 -14.64 10.59
N TRP A 69 -4.03 -14.14 11.12
CA TRP A 69 -4.89 -14.91 12.03
C TRP A 69 -5.47 -16.17 11.38
N PHE A 70 -5.99 -16.07 10.14
CA PHE A 70 -6.53 -17.22 9.42
C PHE A 70 -5.47 -18.28 9.09
N TYR A 71 -4.23 -17.87 8.79
CA TYR A 71 -3.13 -18.82 8.65
C TYR A 71 -2.79 -19.51 9.98
N HIS A 72 -2.80 -18.78 11.09
CA HIS A 72 -2.52 -19.32 12.43
C HIS A 72 -3.52 -20.39 12.86
N ILE A 73 -4.82 -20.20 12.57
CA ILE A 73 -5.88 -21.16 12.92
C ILE A 73 -6.14 -22.20 11.83
N HIS A 74 -5.29 -22.30 10.81
CA HIS A 74 -5.50 -23.17 9.63
C HIS A 74 -6.89 -23.02 8.99
N GLY A 75 -7.37 -21.78 8.88
CA GLY A 75 -8.68 -21.42 8.37
C GLY A 75 -8.87 -21.71 6.88
N SER A 76 -10.09 -21.53 6.38
CA SER A 76 -10.44 -21.87 5.00
C SER A 76 -9.71 -20.98 3.97
N GLY A 77 -9.28 -21.60 2.85
CA GLY A 77 -8.65 -20.86 1.74
C GLY A 77 -9.56 -19.79 1.11
N LEU A 78 -10.89 -19.96 1.20
CA LEU A 78 -11.85 -18.95 0.74
C LEU A 78 -11.79 -17.66 1.59
N ALA A 79 -11.65 -17.77 2.89
CA ALA A 79 -11.51 -16.60 3.77
C ALA A 79 -10.21 -15.85 3.45
N VAL A 80 -9.09 -16.55 3.26
CA VAL A 80 -7.82 -15.96 2.85
C VAL A 80 -7.97 -15.24 1.51
N LEU A 81 -8.67 -15.84 0.53
CA LEU A 81 -8.94 -15.22 -0.76
C LEU A 81 -9.68 -13.89 -0.61
N ILE A 82 -10.77 -13.85 0.16
CA ILE A 82 -11.56 -12.63 0.39
C ILE A 82 -10.71 -11.55 1.07
N LEU A 83 -9.90 -11.90 2.05
CA LEU A 83 -9.02 -10.97 2.75
C LEU A 83 -7.90 -10.43 1.85
N VAL A 84 -7.34 -11.27 0.97
CA VAL A 84 -6.38 -10.82 -0.05
C VAL A 84 -7.04 -9.88 -1.04
N MET A 85 -8.28 -10.14 -1.46
CA MET A 85 -9.05 -9.21 -2.29
C MET A 85 -9.27 -7.86 -1.58
N ALA A 86 -9.62 -7.88 -0.30
CA ALA A 86 -9.78 -6.67 0.51
C ALA A 86 -8.46 -5.88 0.64
N PHE A 87 -7.35 -6.56 0.89
CA PHE A 87 -6.02 -5.95 0.88
C PHE A 87 -5.70 -5.29 -0.46
N VAL A 88 -5.96 -5.99 -1.58
CA VAL A 88 -5.69 -5.45 -2.93
C VAL A 88 -6.59 -4.26 -3.25
N ALA A 89 -7.86 -4.32 -2.86
CA ALA A 89 -8.77 -3.19 -2.98
C ALA A 89 -8.27 -1.97 -2.19
N GLY A 90 -7.88 -2.16 -0.92
CA GLY A 90 -7.30 -1.11 -0.08
C GLY A 90 -6.02 -0.51 -0.67
N HIS A 91 -5.16 -1.36 -1.26
CA HIS A 91 -3.96 -0.89 -1.95
C HIS A 91 -4.29 -0.05 -3.19
N ALA A 92 -5.14 -0.56 -4.07
CA ALA A 92 -5.52 0.11 -5.32
C ALA A 92 -6.21 1.45 -5.07
N PHE A 93 -7.12 1.47 -4.12
CA PHE A 93 -7.91 2.63 -3.72
C PHE A 93 -7.07 3.70 -3.01
N GLY A 94 -6.20 3.33 -2.09
CA GLY A 94 -5.39 4.26 -1.30
C GLY A 94 -3.99 4.46 -1.87
N ASN A 95 -3.09 3.55 -1.57
CA ASN A 95 -1.65 3.71 -1.87
C ASN A 95 -1.33 3.63 -3.37
N GLY A 96 -2.14 2.92 -4.17
CA GLY A 96 -1.90 2.71 -5.59
C GLY A 96 -2.01 3.98 -6.43
N VAL A 97 -2.93 4.87 -6.11
CA VAL A 97 -3.18 6.12 -6.85
C VAL A 97 -2.71 7.33 -6.04
N ALA A 98 -3.23 7.49 -4.82
CA ALA A 98 -3.00 8.70 -4.04
C ALA A 98 -1.52 8.92 -3.67
N CYS A 99 -0.75 7.86 -3.46
CA CYS A 99 0.69 7.97 -3.18
C CYS A 99 1.46 8.63 -4.34
N TRP A 100 1.16 8.25 -5.60
CA TRP A 100 1.78 8.85 -6.78
C TRP A 100 1.43 10.32 -6.94
N VAL A 101 0.18 10.67 -6.66
CA VAL A 101 -0.28 12.06 -6.69
C VAL A 101 0.43 12.88 -5.60
N ILE A 102 0.49 12.38 -4.36
CA ILE A 102 1.22 13.04 -3.27
C ILE A 102 2.69 13.26 -3.65
N ILE A 103 3.39 12.24 -4.16
CA ILE A 103 4.80 12.36 -4.57
C ILE A 103 4.97 13.45 -5.63
N SER A 104 4.00 13.66 -6.52
CA SER A 104 4.07 14.70 -7.54
C SER A 104 3.74 16.11 -7.02
N GLU A 105 2.94 16.22 -5.98
CA GLU A 105 2.44 17.48 -5.44
C GLU A 105 3.27 18.03 -4.26
N ILE A 106 3.91 17.15 -3.46
CA ILE A 106 4.55 17.53 -2.20
C ILE A 106 5.85 18.33 -2.36
N TYR A 107 6.51 18.24 -3.53
CA TYR A 107 7.78 18.89 -3.75
C TYR A 107 7.63 20.29 -4.41
N PRO A 108 8.38 21.30 -3.91
CA PRO A 108 8.47 22.60 -4.55
C PRO A 108 8.95 22.48 -6.00
N THR A 109 8.47 23.37 -6.88
CA THR A 109 8.74 23.34 -8.33
C THR A 109 10.24 23.29 -8.67
N LYS A 110 11.07 24.00 -7.91
CA LYS A 110 12.54 24.08 -8.15
C LYS A 110 13.25 22.74 -7.96
N VAL A 111 12.78 21.87 -7.09
CA VAL A 111 13.44 20.60 -6.73
C VAL A 111 12.60 19.37 -7.06
N ARG A 112 11.39 19.57 -7.62
CA ARG A 112 10.40 18.52 -7.87
C ARG A 112 10.98 17.32 -8.62
N GLY A 113 11.66 17.55 -9.75
CA GLY A 113 12.22 16.47 -10.55
C GLY A 113 13.21 15.61 -9.75
N ARG A 114 14.12 16.24 -9.02
CA ARG A 114 15.10 15.51 -8.17
C ARG A 114 14.43 14.83 -6.99
N GLY A 115 13.52 15.50 -6.30
CA GLY A 115 12.78 14.94 -5.16
C GLY A 115 11.95 13.72 -5.57
N MET A 116 11.21 13.80 -6.66
CA MET A 116 10.44 12.68 -7.20
C MET A 116 11.35 11.51 -7.59
N SER A 117 12.47 11.77 -8.28
CA SER A 117 13.40 10.71 -8.67
C SER A 117 13.94 9.94 -7.47
N ILE A 118 14.34 10.64 -6.41
CA ILE A 118 14.82 10.02 -5.17
C ILE A 118 13.71 9.21 -4.50
N ALA A 119 12.51 9.77 -4.37
CA ALA A 119 11.38 9.08 -3.73
C ALA A 119 10.97 7.83 -4.52
N ILE A 120 10.89 7.91 -5.84
CA ILE A 120 10.54 6.77 -6.71
C ILE A 120 11.63 5.70 -6.66
N THR A 121 12.92 6.09 -6.70
CA THR A 121 14.02 5.15 -6.57
C THR A 121 13.97 4.42 -5.22
N ALA A 122 13.78 5.15 -4.13
CA ALA A 122 13.64 4.55 -2.79
C ALA A 122 12.46 3.57 -2.74
N LEU A 123 11.30 3.93 -3.31
CA LEU A 123 10.13 3.07 -3.39
C LEU A 123 10.43 1.76 -4.12
N TRP A 124 11.13 1.80 -5.25
CA TRP A 124 11.48 0.60 -6.00
C TRP A 124 12.54 -0.25 -5.31
N VAL A 125 13.52 0.37 -4.66
CA VAL A 125 14.54 -0.35 -3.86
C VAL A 125 13.87 -1.08 -2.70
N VAL A 126 13.02 -0.41 -1.93
CA VAL A 126 12.26 -1.03 -0.81
C VAL A 126 11.33 -2.11 -1.33
N GLY A 127 10.66 -1.90 -2.46
CA GLY A 127 9.82 -2.90 -3.10
C GLY A 127 10.61 -4.14 -3.53
N TYR A 128 11.80 -3.97 -4.10
CA TYR A 128 12.69 -5.07 -4.45
C TYR A 128 13.15 -5.85 -3.20
N LEU A 129 13.60 -5.15 -2.17
CA LEU A 129 14.00 -5.79 -0.90
C LEU A 129 12.84 -6.55 -0.27
N GLY A 130 11.63 -5.99 -0.27
CA GLY A 130 10.42 -6.67 0.21
C GLY A 130 10.14 -7.97 -0.54
N ASN A 131 10.31 -7.98 -1.88
CA ASN A 131 10.17 -9.19 -2.68
C ASN A 131 11.20 -10.26 -2.30
N GLN A 132 12.46 -9.89 -2.06
CA GLN A 132 13.51 -10.83 -1.68
C GLN A 132 13.35 -11.35 -0.25
N LEU A 133 12.87 -10.49 0.65
CA LEU A 133 12.67 -10.85 2.06
C LEU A 133 11.43 -11.71 2.29
N PHE A 134 10.41 -11.61 1.44
CA PHE A 134 9.15 -12.32 1.62
C PHE A 134 9.32 -13.85 1.76
N PRO A 135 10.00 -14.57 0.86
CA PRO A 135 10.21 -16.00 1.01
C PRO A 135 11.04 -16.35 2.26
N LEU A 136 12.00 -15.49 2.60
CA LEU A 136 12.83 -15.67 3.79
C LEU A 136 12.01 -15.52 5.07
N MET A 137 11.14 -14.52 5.12
CA MET A 137 10.20 -14.30 6.22
C MET A 137 9.24 -15.47 6.36
N GLN A 138 8.67 -15.97 5.26
CA GLN A 138 7.80 -17.14 5.29
C GLN A 138 8.52 -18.38 5.82
N LYS A 139 9.79 -18.58 5.46
CA LYS A 139 10.59 -19.71 5.95
C LYS A 139 10.88 -19.66 7.45
N HIS A 140 11.13 -18.47 8.01
CA HIS A 140 11.55 -18.30 9.40
C HIS A 140 10.42 -17.97 10.37
N LEU A 141 9.42 -17.19 9.92
CA LEU A 141 8.32 -16.70 10.74
C LEU A 141 6.99 -17.42 10.48
N GLY A 142 6.96 -18.30 9.46
CA GLY A 142 5.69 -18.84 8.96
C GLY A 142 4.88 -17.81 8.17
N SER A 143 3.77 -18.26 7.58
CA SER A 143 2.87 -17.37 6.85
C SER A 143 2.18 -16.37 7.77
N ASP A 144 1.73 -16.82 8.94
CA ASP A 144 1.07 -16.00 9.96
C ASP A 144 1.96 -14.86 10.45
N GLY A 145 3.18 -15.17 10.89
CA GLY A 145 4.16 -14.17 11.36
C GLY A 145 4.53 -13.16 10.26
N THR A 146 4.65 -13.62 9.02
CA THR A 146 4.96 -12.76 7.87
C THR A 146 3.86 -11.72 7.64
N PHE A 147 2.59 -12.13 7.66
CA PHE A 147 1.47 -11.19 7.47
C PHE A 147 1.31 -10.23 8.65
N TRP A 148 1.61 -10.66 9.88
CA TRP A 148 1.63 -9.74 11.03
C TRP A 148 2.72 -8.68 10.93
N CYS A 149 3.90 -9.03 10.41
CA CYS A 149 4.95 -8.03 10.11
C CYS A 149 4.48 -7.00 9.07
N PHE A 150 3.79 -7.44 8.01
CA PHE A 150 3.21 -6.50 7.03
C PHE A 150 2.08 -5.65 7.62
N SER A 151 1.28 -6.20 8.53
CA SER A 151 0.30 -5.42 9.28
C SER A 151 0.98 -4.32 10.10
N GLY A 152 2.07 -4.63 10.80
CA GLY A 152 2.89 -3.63 11.50
C GLY A 152 3.40 -2.52 10.57
N GLY A 153 3.87 -2.87 9.37
CA GLY A 153 4.26 -1.91 8.34
C GLY A 153 3.11 -1.01 7.87
N ALA A 154 1.91 -1.56 7.69
CA ALA A 154 0.72 -0.78 7.35
C ALA A 154 0.33 0.19 8.48
N LEU A 155 0.44 -0.22 9.74
CA LEU A 155 0.23 0.64 10.89
C LEU A 155 1.23 1.80 10.94
N LEU A 156 2.51 1.54 10.69
CA LEU A 156 3.53 2.59 10.59
C LEU A 156 3.21 3.57 9.46
N THR A 157 2.71 3.09 8.32
CA THR A 157 2.25 3.95 7.22
C THR A 157 1.10 4.85 7.65
N ILE A 158 0.11 4.32 8.38
CA ILE A 158 -1.02 5.11 8.91
C ILE A 158 -0.50 6.22 9.82
N ILE A 159 0.36 5.89 10.78
CA ILE A 159 0.94 6.86 11.73
C ILE A 159 1.72 7.93 10.97
N PHE A 160 2.61 7.52 10.06
CA PHE A 160 3.43 8.43 9.27
C PHE A 160 2.59 9.40 8.45
N VAL A 161 1.60 8.90 7.71
CA VAL A 161 0.74 9.73 6.87
C VAL A 161 -0.15 10.64 7.71
N ALA A 162 -0.69 10.14 8.83
CA ALA A 162 -1.53 10.95 9.71
C ALA A 162 -0.77 12.16 10.28
N TRP A 163 0.49 12.00 10.64
CA TRP A 163 1.25 13.02 11.37
C TRP A 163 2.13 13.89 10.46
N LEU A 164 2.75 13.33 9.44
CA LEU A 164 3.77 14.03 8.63
C LEU A 164 3.24 14.53 7.29
N ILE A 165 2.23 13.88 6.70
CA ILE A 165 1.79 14.27 5.35
C ILE A 165 0.64 15.28 5.46
N PRO A 166 0.79 16.50 4.91
CA PRO A 166 -0.30 17.46 4.81
C PRO A 166 -1.33 17.02 3.76
N GLU A 167 -2.59 17.42 3.92
CA GLU A 167 -3.58 17.26 2.85
C GLU A 167 -3.26 18.25 1.72
N THR A 168 -3.09 17.71 0.50
CA THR A 168 -2.74 18.52 -0.67
C THR A 168 -3.96 18.94 -1.50
N LYS A 169 -5.15 18.39 -1.21
CA LYS A 169 -6.38 18.69 -1.93
C LYS A 169 -6.69 20.19 -1.92
N GLY A 170 -6.84 20.77 -3.11
CA GLY A 170 -7.27 22.17 -3.28
C GLY A 170 -6.23 23.20 -2.88
N ARG A 171 -4.98 22.82 -2.58
CA ARG A 171 -3.88 23.73 -2.28
C ARG A 171 -3.03 24.01 -3.52
N SER A 172 -2.59 25.26 -3.67
CA SER A 172 -1.61 25.61 -4.69
C SER A 172 -0.21 25.08 -4.32
N LEU A 173 0.65 24.93 -5.32
CA LEU A 173 2.03 24.47 -5.09
C LEU A 173 2.84 25.47 -4.23
N GLU A 174 2.50 26.75 -4.30
CA GLU A 174 3.08 27.79 -3.47
C GLU A 174 2.68 27.64 -2.00
N GLU A 175 1.43 27.29 -1.71
CA GLU A 175 0.95 27.04 -0.36
C GLU A 175 1.60 25.79 0.26
N ILE A 176 1.79 24.74 -0.54
CA ILE A 176 2.50 23.53 -0.09
C ILE A 176 3.98 23.85 0.20
N THR A 177 4.60 24.72 -0.62
CA THR A 177 5.97 25.17 -0.37
C THR A 177 6.09 25.94 0.95
N LYS A 178 5.13 26.81 1.28
CA LYS A 178 5.10 27.54 2.54
C LYS A 178 5.01 26.61 3.74
N PHE A 179 4.21 25.54 3.68
CA PHE A 179 4.12 24.53 4.74
C PHE A 179 5.50 23.97 5.14
N TRP A 180 6.43 23.85 4.17
CA TRP A 180 7.78 23.34 4.44
C TRP A 180 8.79 24.42 4.85
N THR A 181 8.48 25.69 4.62
CA THR A 181 9.43 26.81 4.85
C THR A 181 9.07 27.64 6.06
N GLU A 182 7.80 27.77 6.42
CA GLU A 182 7.33 28.65 7.52
C GLU A 182 7.40 28.00 8.90
N ASP A 183 7.56 26.68 9.02
CA ASP A 183 7.71 25.98 10.31
C ASP A 183 9.16 25.98 10.87
N LYS A 184 10.09 26.77 10.30
CA LYS A 184 11.34 27.08 10.96
C LYS A 184 11.20 28.41 11.68
N PRO A 185 11.17 28.44 13.04
CA PRO A 185 11.41 29.68 13.76
C PRO A 185 12.77 30.21 13.27
N ALA A 186 12.78 31.48 12.85
CA ALA A 186 14.01 32.16 12.48
C ALA A 186 14.99 32.06 13.66
N THR A 187 15.97 31.16 13.54
CA THR A 187 17.13 31.21 14.41
C THR A 187 17.94 32.43 14.03
N THR A 188 17.70 33.51 14.74
CA THR A 188 18.62 34.64 14.84
C THR A 188 19.97 34.18 15.39
#